data_980c918daaa817e726de2eee6aa2c328
#
_entry.id   980c918daaa817e726de2eee6aa2c328
#
_cell.length_a   1.000
_cell.length_b   1.000
_cell.length_c   1.000
_cell.angle_alpha   90.00
_cell.angle_beta   90.00
_cell.angle_gamma   90.00
#
_symmetry.space_group_name_H-M   'P 1'
#
loop_
_entity.id
_entity.type
_entity.pdbx_description
1 polymer ?
#
loop_
_entity_poly.entity_id
_entity_poly.type
_entity_poly.pdbx_seq_one_letter_code
_entity_poly.pdbx_strand_id
1 'polypeptide(L)'
;MNQLLAICDRETILVKTLSAYLKDRFHFPIMAFDDADRFLAFEKEREEEDICLIGEDFLDAFQTEQLLTKVRRPLYLTEAKNSSGIYKYQSIHEMAKAILKLCEEEALLPVKGTAATETKLIAFYSPAHHMLQSSIALTMGQILAKNKKVLYLNFEPYSGFLQEDAEKFRCRLESMVEMTGNLYYLPPVFSYPDMEEIDEKTWQAFLRKIIRETDYEVIILDLTEQVRGLFSLLELCDEIYSCIPKDGLAMAKMEQYKKLLSHIKKEDLLSKTKECKIPVFKEFSYQAALYTHTELADYVQKLMEKEEEDE
;
A
#
# COMPACT_ATOMS: atom_id res chain seq x y z
N MET A 1 15.32 -13.32 -3.10
CA MET A 1 14.64 -14.40 -3.86
C MET A 1 13.87 -13.75 -4.99
N ASN A 2 14.28 -14.03 -6.23
CA ASN A 2 13.64 -13.42 -7.42
C ASN A 2 12.64 -14.40 -8.03
N GLN A 3 11.58 -14.71 -7.30
CA GLN A 3 10.50 -15.54 -7.78
C GLN A 3 9.83 -14.88 -8.99
N LEU A 4 9.51 -15.62 -10.02
CA LEU A 4 8.88 -15.11 -11.23
C LEU A 4 7.62 -15.90 -11.59
N LEU A 5 6.79 -15.32 -12.46
CA LEU A 5 5.71 -16.02 -13.13
C LEU A 5 6.14 -16.37 -14.56
N ALA A 6 6.29 -17.65 -14.84
CA ALA A 6 6.48 -18.16 -16.20
C ALA A 6 5.13 -18.44 -16.84
N ILE A 7 4.88 -17.91 -18.02
CA ILE A 7 3.69 -18.18 -18.83
C ILE A 7 4.10 -19.05 -20.01
N CYS A 8 3.62 -20.27 -20.03
CA CYS A 8 4.03 -21.30 -20.98
C CYS A 8 2.82 -21.79 -21.80
N ASP A 9 2.73 -21.40 -23.07
CA ASP A 9 1.68 -21.84 -23.99
C ASP A 9 2.17 -21.67 -25.44
N ARG A 10 1.82 -22.58 -26.35
CA ARG A 10 2.22 -22.51 -27.76
C ARG A 10 1.60 -21.36 -28.52
N GLU A 11 0.51 -20.79 -28.05
CA GLU A 11 -0.09 -19.63 -28.68
C GLU A 11 0.69 -18.33 -28.39
N THR A 12 1.66 -18.03 -29.25
CA THR A 12 2.55 -16.85 -29.14
C THR A 12 1.80 -15.54 -28.88
N ILE A 13 0.63 -15.34 -29.51
CA ILE A 13 -0.18 -14.11 -29.32
C ILE A 13 -0.74 -14.05 -27.92
N LEU A 14 -1.30 -15.14 -27.41
CA LEU A 14 -1.84 -15.24 -26.04
C LEU A 14 -0.74 -14.92 -25.02
N VAL A 15 0.38 -15.62 -25.11
CA VAL A 15 1.50 -15.50 -24.18
C VAL A 15 2.05 -14.08 -24.13
N LYS A 16 2.26 -13.44 -25.31
CA LYS A 16 2.73 -12.06 -25.39
C LYS A 16 1.72 -11.05 -24.84
N THR A 17 0.45 -11.20 -25.20
CA THR A 17 -0.61 -10.27 -24.77
C THR A 17 -0.86 -10.38 -23.28
N LEU A 18 -0.94 -11.62 -22.74
CA LEU A 18 -1.14 -11.86 -21.34
C LEU A 18 0.06 -11.38 -20.51
N SER A 19 1.30 -11.68 -20.95
CA SER A 19 2.50 -11.22 -20.24
C SER A 19 2.62 -9.70 -20.24
N ALA A 20 2.33 -9.03 -21.35
CA ALA A 20 2.30 -7.57 -21.41
C ALA A 20 1.24 -6.98 -20.46
N TYR A 21 0.04 -7.55 -20.49
CA TYR A 21 -1.06 -7.10 -19.61
C TYR A 21 -0.75 -7.29 -18.12
N LEU A 22 -0.09 -8.41 -17.76
CA LEU A 22 0.27 -8.72 -16.38
C LEU A 22 1.50 -7.93 -15.90
N LYS A 23 2.51 -7.69 -16.75
CA LYS A 23 3.69 -6.87 -16.42
C LYS A 23 3.30 -5.48 -15.92
N ASP A 24 2.20 -4.94 -16.42
CA ASP A 24 1.68 -3.65 -16.01
C ASP A 24 0.90 -3.69 -14.68
N ARG A 25 0.62 -4.87 -14.14
CA ARG A 25 -0.26 -5.06 -12.96
C ARG A 25 0.35 -5.88 -11.83
N PHE A 26 1.48 -6.52 -12.09
CA PHE A 26 2.16 -7.38 -11.12
C PHE A 26 3.56 -6.87 -10.82
N HIS A 27 3.95 -6.92 -9.54
CA HIS A 27 5.23 -6.42 -9.05
C HIS A 27 6.38 -7.42 -9.15
N PHE A 28 6.15 -8.58 -9.72
CA PHE A 28 7.16 -9.62 -9.87
C PHE A 28 7.52 -9.84 -11.34
N PRO A 29 8.73 -10.35 -11.64
CA PRO A 29 9.14 -10.63 -13.00
C PRO A 29 8.19 -11.60 -13.70
N ILE A 30 7.83 -11.30 -14.95
CA ILE A 30 6.99 -12.17 -15.77
C ILE A 30 7.77 -12.54 -17.02
N MET A 31 7.93 -13.84 -17.24
CA MET A 31 8.55 -14.39 -18.43
C MET A 31 7.51 -15.14 -19.27
N ALA A 32 7.68 -15.11 -20.57
CA ALA A 32 6.75 -15.68 -21.54
C ALA A 32 7.47 -16.65 -22.45
N PHE A 33 6.97 -17.88 -22.53
CA PHE A 33 7.53 -18.95 -23.32
C PHE A 33 6.46 -19.55 -24.24
N ASP A 34 6.72 -19.49 -25.53
CA ASP A 34 5.91 -20.12 -26.59
C ASP A 34 6.56 -21.40 -27.13
N ASP A 35 7.73 -21.77 -26.61
CA ASP A 35 8.50 -22.93 -26.97
C ASP A 35 8.98 -23.65 -25.70
N ALA A 36 8.75 -24.97 -25.64
CA ALA A 36 9.03 -25.77 -24.46
C ALA A 36 10.55 -25.93 -24.22
N ASP A 37 11.35 -26.09 -25.26
CA ASP A 37 12.79 -26.27 -25.13
C ASP A 37 13.47 -25.03 -24.57
N ARG A 38 12.96 -23.84 -24.94
CA ARG A 38 13.44 -22.56 -24.39
C ARG A 38 13.09 -22.41 -22.92
N PHE A 39 11.89 -22.81 -22.51
CA PHE A 39 11.52 -22.84 -21.11
C PHE A 39 12.40 -23.82 -20.31
N LEU A 40 12.60 -25.03 -20.83
CA LEU A 40 13.44 -26.06 -20.21
C LEU A 40 14.88 -25.60 -20.02
N ALA A 41 15.46 -24.94 -21.02
CA ALA A 41 16.80 -24.37 -20.92
C ALA A 41 16.89 -23.29 -19.85
N PHE A 42 15.89 -22.42 -19.77
CA PHE A 42 15.79 -21.37 -18.77
C PHE A 42 15.66 -21.93 -17.35
N GLU A 43 14.78 -22.93 -17.14
CA GLU A 43 14.52 -23.53 -15.83
C GLU A 43 15.70 -24.34 -15.28
N LYS A 44 16.51 -24.95 -16.18
CA LYS A 44 17.74 -25.70 -15.79
C LYS A 44 18.80 -24.80 -15.14
N GLU A 45 18.83 -23.52 -15.48
CA GLU A 45 19.78 -22.54 -14.94
C GLU A 45 19.31 -21.89 -13.63
N ARG A 46 18.09 -22.19 -13.16
CA ARG A 46 17.51 -21.58 -11.96
C ARG A 46 17.52 -22.54 -10.77
N GLU A 47 17.80 -21.97 -9.62
CA GLU A 47 17.77 -22.66 -8.31
C GLU A 47 16.48 -22.38 -7.53
N GLU A 48 15.65 -21.44 -8.01
CA GLU A 48 14.43 -20.98 -7.33
C GLU A 48 13.17 -21.65 -7.89
N GLU A 49 12.20 -21.91 -7.01
CA GLU A 49 10.90 -22.45 -7.38
C GLU A 49 10.00 -21.35 -7.93
N ASP A 50 9.72 -21.37 -9.23
CA ASP A 50 8.88 -20.39 -9.91
C ASP A 50 7.40 -20.79 -9.95
N ILE A 51 6.51 -19.81 -10.15
CA ILE A 51 5.10 -20.05 -10.44
C ILE A 51 4.97 -20.20 -11.95
N CYS A 52 4.40 -21.31 -12.41
CA CYS A 52 4.21 -21.55 -13.84
C CYS A 52 2.75 -21.60 -14.20
N LEU A 53 2.33 -20.77 -15.17
CA LEU A 53 1.05 -20.87 -15.86
C LEU A 53 1.24 -21.69 -17.12
N ILE A 54 0.67 -22.91 -17.15
CA ILE A 54 0.98 -23.93 -18.12
C ILE A 54 -0.22 -24.21 -19.00
N GLY A 55 -0.10 -24.01 -20.31
CA GLY A 55 -1.07 -24.44 -21.31
C GLY A 55 -1.10 -25.96 -21.47
N GLU A 56 -2.23 -26.51 -21.88
CA GLU A 56 -2.38 -27.96 -22.10
C GLU A 56 -1.30 -28.52 -23.05
N ASP A 57 -0.93 -27.77 -24.08
CA ASP A 57 0.12 -28.13 -25.07
C ASP A 57 1.54 -28.23 -24.48
N PHE A 58 1.77 -27.68 -23.30
CA PHE A 58 3.05 -27.75 -22.57
C PHE A 58 3.09 -28.85 -21.53
N LEU A 59 1.96 -29.46 -21.16
CA LEU A 59 1.87 -30.46 -20.09
C LEU A 59 2.77 -31.68 -20.34
N ASP A 60 2.82 -32.15 -21.58
CA ASP A 60 3.66 -33.30 -21.94
C ASP A 60 5.16 -33.04 -21.70
N ALA A 61 5.62 -31.85 -22.03
CA ALA A 61 7.01 -31.44 -21.80
C ALA A 61 7.34 -31.37 -20.29
N PHE A 62 6.45 -30.83 -19.48
CA PHE A 62 6.62 -30.77 -18.02
C PHE A 62 6.59 -32.14 -17.37
N GLN A 63 5.75 -33.05 -17.82
CA GLN A 63 5.65 -34.42 -17.29
C GLN A 63 6.90 -35.26 -17.67
N THR A 64 7.36 -35.13 -18.91
CA THR A 64 8.55 -35.90 -19.42
C THR A 64 9.81 -35.55 -18.65
N GLU A 65 10.02 -34.29 -18.32
CA GLU A 65 11.26 -33.80 -17.64
C GLU A 65 11.12 -33.75 -16.10
N GLN A 66 10.03 -34.24 -15.53
CA GLN A 66 9.73 -34.18 -14.09
C GLN A 66 9.77 -32.75 -13.50
N LEU A 67 9.55 -31.73 -14.32
CA LEU A 67 9.66 -30.33 -13.92
C LEU A 67 8.53 -29.90 -12.97
N LEU A 68 7.40 -30.57 -12.98
CA LEU A 68 6.31 -30.31 -12.05
C LEU A 68 6.73 -30.41 -10.57
N THR A 69 7.81 -31.17 -10.28
CA THR A 69 8.36 -31.28 -8.93
C THR A 69 9.23 -30.09 -8.52
N LYS A 70 9.73 -29.32 -9.49
CA LYS A 70 10.54 -28.11 -9.26
C LYS A 70 9.74 -26.83 -9.26
N VAL A 71 8.54 -26.87 -9.82
CA VAL A 71 7.63 -25.71 -9.85
C VAL A 71 6.91 -25.61 -8.52
N ARG A 72 7.00 -24.49 -7.85
CA ARG A 72 6.34 -24.27 -6.55
C ARG A 72 4.83 -24.52 -6.66
N ARG A 73 4.23 -24.07 -7.77
CA ARG A 73 2.85 -24.41 -8.13
C ARG A 73 2.59 -24.26 -9.62
N PRO A 74 2.08 -25.30 -10.27
CA PRO A 74 1.54 -25.19 -11.61
C PRO A 74 0.11 -24.62 -11.58
N LEU A 75 -0.12 -23.55 -12.32
CA LEU A 75 -1.43 -23.04 -12.69
C LEU A 75 -1.70 -23.54 -14.12
N TYR A 76 -2.90 -24.00 -14.38
CA TYR A 76 -3.23 -24.57 -15.69
C TYR A 76 -4.10 -23.65 -16.52
N LEU A 77 -3.71 -23.39 -17.78
CA LEU A 77 -4.60 -22.85 -18.82
C LEU A 77 -5.31 -24.00 -19.49
N THR A 78 -6.63 -23.94 -19.54
CA THR A 78 -7.45 -25.02 -20.08
C THR A 78 -8.33 -24.55 -21.23
N GLU A 79 -8.55 -25.42 -22.21
CA GLU A 79 -9.44 -25.17 -23.33
C GLU A 79 -10.91 -25.49 -23.01
N ALA A 80 -11.14 -26.26 -21.97
CA ALA A 80 -12.47 -26.62 -21.50
C ALA A 80 -12.99 -25.67 -20.41
N LYS A 81 -14.14 -25.05 -20.63
CA LYS A 81 -14.74 -24.05 -19.74
C LYS A 81 -15.08 -24.55 -18.33
N ASN A 82 -15.19 -25.86 -18.13
CA ASN A 82 -15.62 -26.48 -16.86
C ASN A 82 -14.50 -27.30 -16.19
N SER A 83 -13.25 -27.07 -16.53
CA SER A 83 -12.10 -27.73 -15.92
C SER A 83 -11.58 -26.96 -14.71
N SER A 84 -10.74 -27.60 -13.89
CA SER A 84 -10.15 -27.02 -12.68
C SER A 84 -9.04 -25.98 -12.93
N GLY A 85 -8.96 -25.45 -14.16
CA GLY A 85 -7.95 -24.45 -14.57
C GLY A 85 -8.56 -23.13 -15.00
N ILE A 86 -7.69 -22.23 -15.46
CA ILE A 86 -8.07 -20.94 -16.03
C ILE A 86 -8.46 -21.15 -17.50
N TYR A 87 -9.68 -20.79 -17.84
CA TYR A 87 -10.18 -20.95 -19.21
C TYR A 87 -9.41 -20.05 -20.20
N LYS A 88 -8.81 -20.64 -21.22
CA LYS A 88 -7.91 -19.98 -22.18
C LYS A 88 -8.61 -18.96 -23.09
N TYR A 89 -9.87 -19.26 -23.50
CA TYR A 89 -10.63 -18.43 -24.46
C TYR A 89 -11.60 -17.47 -23.77
N GLN A 90 -11.16 -16.82 -22.71
CA GLN A 90 -11.84 -15.70 -22.06
C GLN A 90 -11.07 -14.38 -22.27
N SER A 91 -11.61 -13.27 -21.81
CA SER A 91 -10.89 -11.99 -21.92
C SER A 91 -9.59 -12.00 -21.11
N ILE A 92 -8.57 -11.30 -21.59
CA ILE A 92 -7.28 -11.12 -20.87
C ILE A 92 -7.50 -10.59 -19.46
N HIS A 93 -8.50 -9.72 -19.30
CA HIS A 93 -8.89 -9.18 -17.99
C HIS A 93 -9.38 -10.27 -17.01
N GLU A 94 -10.27 -11.16 -17.48
CA GLU A 94 -10.79 -12.26 -16.66
C GLU A 94 -9.70 -13.30 -16.36
N MET A 95 -8.80 -13.59 -17.31
CA MET A 95 -7.64 -14.45 -17.07
C MET A 95 -6.73 -13.85 -15.98
N ALA A 96 -6.39 -12.58 -16.10
CA ALA A 96 -5.57 -11.89 -15.13
C ALA A 96 -6.20 -11.88 -13.73
N LYS A 97 -7.51 -11.66 -13.66
CA LYS A 97 -8.27 -11.71 -12.40
C LYS A 97 -8.28 -13.11 -11.78
N ALA A 98 -8.42 -14.15 -12.60
CA ALA A 98 -8.34 -15.53 -12.13
C ALA A 98 -6.94 -15.91 -11.63
N ILE A 99 -5.89 -15.48 -12.34
CA ILE A 99 -4.48 -15.67 -11.91
C ILE A 99 -4.25 -14.98 -10.57
N LEU A 100 -4.65 -13.70 -10.43
CA LEU A 100 -4.54 -12.95 -9.19
C LEU A 100 -5.23 -13.66 -8.04
N LYS A 101 -6.47 -14.06 -8.23
CA LYS A 101 -7.25 -14.76 -7.21
C LYS A 101 -6.58 -16.04 -6.73
N LEU A 102 -6.08 -16.86 -7.64
CA LEU A 102 -5.37 -18.10 -7.31
C LEU A 102 -4.03 -17.81 -6.59
N CYS A 103 -3.35 -16.74 -6.96
CA CYS A 103 -2.13 -16.31 -6.28
C CYS A 103 -2.42 -15.74 -4.88
N GLU A 104 -3.55 -15.07 -4.68
CA GLU A 104 -3.97 -14.50 -3.39
C GLU A 104 -4.50 -15.55 -2.41
N GLU A 105 -5.33 -16.49 -2.86
CA GLU A 105 -5.95 -17.52 -2.02
C GLU A 105 -4.92 -18.44 -1.34
N GLU A 106 -3.72 -18.56 -1.89
CA GLU A 106 -2.72 -19.52 -1.41
C GLU A 106 -1.41 -18.88 -0.92
N ALA A 107 -1.36 -17.55 -0.73
CA ALA A 107 -0.14 -16.84 -0.36
C ALA A 107 1.06 -17.19 -1.27
N LEU A 108 0.79 -17.45 -2.57
CA LEU A 108 1.80 -17.81 -3.57
C LEU A 108 2.59 -16.61 -4.08
N LEU A 109 2.06 -15.41 -3.87
CA LEU A 109 2.86 -14.21 -4.11
C LEU A 109 3.99 -14.22 -3.09
N PRO A 110 5.24 -13.99 -3.50
CA PRO A 110 6.26 -13.71 -2.53
C PRO A 110 5.80 -12.46 -1.77
N VAL A 111 5.26 -12.68 -0.57
CA VAL A 111 5.46 -11.69 0.48
C VAL A 111 6.96 -11.48 0.42
N LYS A 112 7.42 -10.28 0.14
CA LYS A 112 8.81 -9.93 0.37
C LYS A 112 9.08 -10.17 1.86
N GLY A 113 9.32 -11.43 2.20
CA GLY A 113 9.72 -11.89 3.51
C GLY A 113 11.22 -11.84 3.62
N THR A 114 11.72 -10.67 3.71
CA THR A 114 12.83 -10.43 4.64
C THR A 114 12.16 -10.08 5.94
N ALA A 115 12.66 -10.60 7.06
CA ALA A 115 12.15 -10.44 8.41
C ALA A 115 11.16 -9.29 8.54
N ALA A 116 9.89 -9.60 8.77
CA ALA A 116 8.84 -8.61 8.82
C ALA A 116 9.23 -7.54 9.84
N THR A 117 9.79 -6.45 9.37
CA THR A 117 9.69 -5.21 10.09
C THR A 117 8.21 -4.90 10.03
N GLU A 118 7.56 -5.06 11.16
CA GLU A 118 6.14 -4.80 11.32
C GLU A 118 5.90 -3.36 10.85
N THR A 119 5.12 -3.19 9.78
CA THR A 119 4.87 -1.85 9.23
C THR A 119 4.13 -1.04 10.27
N LYS A 120 4.72 0.03 10.78
CA LYS A 120 4.10 0.93 11.77
C LYS A 120 3.09 1.84 11.08
N LEU A 121 1.84 1.83 11.53
CA LEU A 121 0.77 2.70 11.07
C LEU A 121 0.59 3.88 12.03
N ILE A 122 0.78 5.09 11.54
CA ILE A 122 0.63 6.32 12.32
C ILE A 122 -0.49 7.16 11.72
N ALA A 123 -1.52 7.45 12.51
CA ALA A 123 -2.59 8.34 12.08
C ALA A 123 -2.41 9.76 12.65
N PHE A 124 -2.76 10.75 11.85
CA PHE A 124 -3.01 12.12 12.29
C PHE A 124 -4.50 12.39 12.14
N TYR A 125 -5.16 12.63 13.25
CA TYR A 125 -6.57 12.99 13.29
C TYR A 125 -6.88 13.85 14.51
N SER A 126 -7.56 14.96 14.32
CA SER A 126 -8.01 15.82 15.42
C SER A 126 -9.46 16.25 15.26
N PRO A 127 -10.32 15.97 16.25
CA PRO A 127 -11.69 16.49 16.23
C PRO A 127 -11.77 18.02 16.37
N ALA A 128 -10.64 18.65 16.71
CA ALA A 128 -10.54 20.10 16.85
C ALA A 128 -10.18 20.82 15.53
N HIS A 129 -9.80 20.08 14.49
CA HIS A 129 -9.38 20.60 13.18
C HIS A 129 -8.28 21.65 13.28
N HIS A 130 -7.05 21.21 13.25
CA HIS A 130 -5.91 22.13 13.30
C HIS A 130 -5.27 22.29 11.93
N MET A 131 -5.11 23.53 11.44
CA MET A 131 -4.50 23.84 10.14
C MET A 131 -3.09 23.26 9.93
N LEU A 132 -2.35 23.00 11.02
CA LEU A 132 -1.00 22.45 10.95
C LEU A 132 -0.95 20.93 11.03
N GLN A 133 -2.09 20.22 11.09
CA GLN A 133 -2.09 18.75 11.18
C GLN A 133 -1.30 18.14 10.03
N SER A 134 -1.65 18.44 8.79
CA SER A 134 -0.96 17.93 7.61
C SER A 134 0.52 18.34 7.56
N SER A 135 0.83 19.58 8.01
CA SER A 135 2.23 20.03 8.06
C SER A 135 3.04 19.24 9.10
N ILE A 136 2.48 18.92 10.25
CA ILE A 136 3.10 18.10 11.29
C ILE A 136 3.26 16.67 10.81
N ALA A 137 2.22 16.09 10.22
CA ALA A 137 2.23 14.73 9.66
C ALA A 137 3.30 14.58 8.58
N LEU A 138 3.36 15.52 7.65
CA LEU A 138 4.36 15.52 6.58
C LEU A 138 5.77 15.72 7.12
N THR A 139 5.96 16.63 8.10
CA THR A 139 7.27 16.84 8.75
C THR A 139 7.75 15.58 9.47
N MET A 140 6.86 14.88 10.17
CA MET A 140 7.20 13.58 10.79
C MET A 140 7.62 12.57 9.72
N GLY A 141 6.89 12.48 8.63
CA GLY A 141 7.25 11.62 7.50
C GLY A 141 8.63 11.93 6.94
N GLN A 142 8.97 13.22 6.74
CA GLN A 142 10.27 13.66 6.26
C GLN A 142 11.41 13.32 7.23
N ILE A 143 11.17 13.45 8.54
CA ILE A 143 12.17 13.12 9.57
C ILE A 143 12.41 11.61 9.58
N LEU A 144 11.35 10.80 9.60
CA LEU A 144 11.42 9.34 9.58
C LEU A 144 12.07 8.82 8.28
N ALA A 145 11.81 9.48 7.15
CA ALA A 145 12.34 9.09 5.85
C ALA A 145 13.86 9.24 5.72
N LYS A 146 14.54 9.86 6.67
CA LYS A 146 16.00 9.89 6.71
C LYS A 146 16.60 8.48 6.89
N ASN A 147 15.89 7.60 7.62
CA ASN A 147 16.39 6.27 8.00
C ASN A 147 15.43 5.13 7.68
N LYS A 148 14.17 5.42 7.31
CA LYS A 148 13.11 4.45 7.07
C LYS A 148 12.45 4.69 5.72
N LYS A 149 11.83 3.67 5.15
CA LYS A 149 10.98 3.81 3.97
C LYS A 149 9.57 4.18 4.41
N VAL A 150 9.16 5.41 4.12
CA VAL A 150 7.92 6.00 4.64
C VAL A 150 6.93 6.29 3.52
N LEU A 151 5.67 5.90 3.70
CA LEU A 151 4.55 6.28 2.84
C LEU A 151 3.64 7.26 3.58
N TYR A 152 3.39 8.42 2.97
CA TYR A 152 2.42 9.40 3.46
C TYR A 152 1.16 9.36 2.59
N LEU A 153 0.04 9.07 3.22
CA LEU A 153 -1.29 9.01 2.62
C LEU A 153 -2.13 10.20 3.09
N ASN A 154 -2.47 11.07 2.16
CA ASN A 154 -3.29 12.24 2.44
C ASN A 154 -4.77 11.93 2.15
N PHE A 155 -5.61 12.04 3.18
CA PHE A 155 -7.07 11.88 3.10
C PHE A 155 -7.80 13.22 3.27
N GLU A 156 -7.09 14.34 3.15
CA GLU A 156 -7.70 15.66 3.13
C GLU A 156 -8.38 15.92 1.78
N PRO A 157 -9.60 16.51 1.77
CA PRO A 157 -10.31 16.86 0.52
C PRO A 157 -9.51 17.83 -0.36
N TYR A 158 -8.73 18.69 0.28
CA TYR A 158 -7.87 19.68 -0.34
C TYR A 158 -6.46 19.55 0.22
N SER A 159 -5.60 18.82 -0.47
CA SER A 159 -4.26 18.50 0.04
C SER A 159 -3.31 19.70 0.14
N GLY A 160 -3.61 20.80 -0.56
CA GLY A 160 -2.67 21.91 -0.70
C GLY A 160 -1.47 21.63 -1.61
N PHE A 161 -1.32 20.41 -2.13
CA PHE A 161 -0.28 20.08 -3.09
C PHE A 161 -0.79 20.36 -4.51
N LEU A 162 0.01 21.10 -5.30
CA LEU A 162 -0.33 21.38 -6.70
C LEU A 162 -0.21 20.08 -7.50
N GLN A 163 -1.32 19.65 -8.07
CA GLN A 163 -1.36 18.50 -8.99
C GLN A 163 -0.98 19.00 -10.38
N GLU A 164 0.28 18.82 -10.78
CA GLU A 164 0.67 19.14 -12.16
C GLU A 164 0.20 18.10 -13.18
N ASP A 165 -0.19 16.87 -12.74
CA ASP A 165 -0.53 15.79 -13.67
C ASP A 165 -1.59 14.83 -13.13
N ALA A 166 -2.84 15.23 -13.04
CA ALA A 166 -3.96 14.36 -12.67
C ALA A 166 -4.13 13.12 -13.59
N GLU A 167 -3.61 13.16 -14.82
CA GLU A 167 -3.67 12.04 -15.78
C GLU A 167 -2.68 10.90 -15.44
N LYS A 168 -1.60 11.17 -14.70
CA LYS A 168 -0.64 10.13 -14.27
C LYS A 168 -1.16 9.23 -13.15
N PHE A 169 -2.25 9.62 -12.50
CA PHE A 169 -2.85 8.93 -11.36
C PHE A 169 -3.48 7.57 -11.66
N ARG A 170 -3.68 7.21 -12.91
CA ARG A 170 -4.23 5.90 -13.28
C ARG A 170 -3.22 4.76 -13.26
N CYS A 171 -1.96 5.05 -13.04
CA CYS A 171 -0.90 4.06 -13.13
C CYS A 171 -0.10 3.98 -11.83
N ARG A 172 -0.30 2.90 -11.07
CA ARG A 172 0.61 2.32 -10.04
C ARG A 172 0.94 3.18 -8.81
N LEU A 173 0.89 2.54 -7.64
CA LEU A 173 1.58 2.96 -6.40
C LEU A 173 3.06 3.35 -6.63
N GLU A 174 3.71 2.81 -7.66
CA GLU A 174 5.11 3.08 -8.05
C GLU A 174 5.32 4.45 -8.73
N SER A 175 4.27 5.13 -9.19
CA SER A 175 4.36 6.48 -9.74
C SER A 175 4.18 7.58 -8.71
N MET A 176 4.35 7.26 -7.43
CA MET A 176 4.33 8.23 -6.34
C MET A 176 5.45 9.24 -6.48
N VAL A 177 5.15 10.48 -6.14
CA VAL A 177 6.16 11.52 -6.10
C VAL A 177 7.08 11.27 -4.92
N GLU A 178 8.36 10.98 -5.18
CA GLU A 178 9.39 10.96 -4.14
C GLU A 178 9.68 12.41 -3.73
N MET A 179 9.38 12.75 -2.47
CA MET A 179 9.57 14.13 -1.99
C MET A 179 10.93 14.37 -1.35
N THR A 180 11.40 13.39 -0.57
CA THR A 180 12.69 13.51 0.15
C THR A 180 13.24 12.12 0.45
N GLY A 181 14.26 11.68 -0.26
CA GLY A 181 14.89 10.39 -0.03
C GLY A 181 13.90 9.22 -0.05
N ASN A 182 13.61 8.64 1.08
CA ASN A 182 12.69 7.48 1.24
C ASN A 182 11.26 7.87 1.63
N LEU A 183 10.85 9.13 1.50
CA LEU A 183 9.46 9.55 1.68
C LEU A 183 8.70 9.47 0.37
N TYR A 184 7.71 8.63 0.35
CA TYR A 184 6.77 8.45 -0.74
C TYR A 184 5.44 9.08 -0.38
N TYR A 185 4.81 9.73 -1.34
CA TYR A 185 3.54 10.41 -1.15
C TYR A 185 2.48 9.89 -2.12
N LEU A 186 1.33 9.51 -1.57
CA LEU A 186 0.15 9.24 -2.36
C LEU A 186 -0.82 10.40 -2.20
N PRO A 187 -1.07 11.18 -3.26
CA PRO A 187 -2.01 12.27 -3.19
C PRO A 187 -3.44 11.78 -2.96
N PRO A 188 -4.32 12.66 -2.44
CA PRO A 188 -5.71 12.31 -2.23
C PRO A 188 -6.42 11.99 -3.54
N VAL A 189 -7.58 11.36 -3.45
CA VAL A 189 -8.49 11.21 -4.60
C VAL A 189 -8.78 12.58 -5.23
N PHE A 190 -9.03 12.55 -6.54
CA PHE A 190 -9.13 13.76 -7.37
C PHE A 190 -10.17 14.77 -6.86
N SER A 191 -11.26 14.29 -6.28
CA SER A 191 -12.31 15.16 -5.76
C SER A 191 -12.89 14.64 -4.44
N TYR A 192 -13.41 15.55 -3.62
CA TYR A 192 -14.12 15.22 -2.41
C TYR A 192 -15.30 14.25 -2.62
N PRO A 193 -16.15 14.41 -3.65
CA PRO A 193 -17.20 13.46 -3.94
C PRO A 193 -16.68 12.04 -4.20
N ASP A 194 -15.54 11.88 -4.91
CA ASP A 194 -14.95 10.57 -5.18
C ASP A 194 -14.51 9.88 -3.87
N MET A 195 -14.05 10.66 -2.89
CA MET A 195 -13.67 10.14 -1.58
C MET A 195 -14.88 9.64 -0.78
N GLU A 196 -16.02 10.33 -0.89
CA GLU A 196 -17.26 9.92 -0.24
C GLU A 196 -17.86 8.63 -0.83
N GLU A 197 -17.54 8.28 -2.09
CA GLU A 197 -18.02 7.06 -2.71
C GLU A 197 -17.26 5.82 -2.21
N ILE A 198 -16.05 5.98 -1.67
CA ILE A 198 -15.25 4.87 -1.17
C ILE A 198 -15.77 4.43 0.20
N ASP A 199 -16.20 3.19 0.30
CA ASP A 199 -16.70 2.63 1.55
C ASP A 199 -15.58 2.19 2.51
N GLU A 200 -15.95 1.96 3.77
CA GLU A 200 -15.05 1.52 4.84
C GLU A 200 -14.26 0.25 4.48
N LYS A 201 -14.93 -0.74 3.87
CA LYS A 201 -14.31 -2.03 3.54
C LYS A 201 -13.25 -1.85 2.46
N THR A 202 -13.50 -0.99 1.50
CA THR A 202 -12.56 -0.65 0.43
C THR A 202 -11.32 0.04 0.99
N TRP A 203 -11.48 1.00 1.92
CA TRP A 203 -10.35 1.64 2.59
C TRP A 203 -9.51 0.64 3.40
N GLN A 204 -10.15 -0.22 4.19
CA GLN A 204 -9.43 -1.26 4.94
C GLN A 204 -8.70 -2.24 4.02
N ALA A 205 -9.34 -2.68 2.93
CA ALA A 205 -8.72 -3.58 1.96
C ALA A 205 -7.52 -2.92 1.28
N PHE A 206 -7.63 -1.64 0.93
CA PHE A 206 -6.55 -0.84 0.35
C PHE A 206 -5.34 -0.75 1.29
N LEU A 207 -5.52 -0.40 2.57
CA LEU A 207 -4.42 -0.34 3.53
C LEU A 207 -3.77 -1.70 3.75
N ARG A 208 -4.57 -2.75 3.96
CA ARG A 208 -4.05 -4.12 4.11
C ARG A 208 -3.28 -4.57 2.87
N LYS A 209 -3.71 -4.16 1.68
CA LYS A 209 -3.01 -4.45 0.43
C LYS A 209 -1.65 -3.74 0.40
N ILE A 210 -1.58 -2.46 0.75
CA ILE A 210 -0.31 -1.73 0.82
C ILE A 210 0.65 -2.42 1.80
N ILE A 211 0.20 -2.70 3.04
CA ILE A 211 1.01 -3.35 4.08
C ILE A 211 1.56 -4.69 3.58
N ARG A 212 0.73 -5.47 2.90
CA ARG A 212 1.11 -6.81 2.42
C ARG A 212 2.04 -6.79 1.21
N GLU A 213 1.83 -5.84 0.28
CA GLU A 213 2.45 -5.85 -1.04
C GLU A 213 3.63 -4.88 -1.18
N THR A 214 3.91 -4.08 -0.16
CA THR A 214 5.01 -3.12 -0.17
C THR A 214 5.96 -3.34 1.00
N ASP A 215 7.11 -2.67 0.96
CA ASP A 215 8.17 -2.72 1.97
C ASP A 215 8.28 -1.41 2.77
N TYR A 216 7.17 -0.65 2.89
CA TYR A 216 7.16 0.52 3.76
C TYR A 216 7.27 0.12 5.22
N GLU A 217 8.22 0.72 5.93
CA GLU A 217 8.43 0.52 7.36
C GLU A 217 7.46 1.35 8.20
N VAL A 218 7.05 2.51 7.65
CA VAL A 218 6.08 3.41 8.28
C VAL A 218 5.07 3.88 7.24
N ILE A 219 3.78 3.88 7.60
CA ILE A 219 2.71 4.49 6.82
C ILE A 219 2.04 5.55 7.68
N ILE A 220 2.02 6.79 7.19
CA ILE A 220 1.37 7.91 7.84
C ILE A 220 0.04 8.19 7.15
N LEU A 221 -1.04 8.21 7.92
CA LEU A 221 -2.40 8.51 7.48
C LEU A 221 -2.78 9.90 7.99
N ASP A 222 -2.96 10.86 7.10
CA ASP A 222 -3.48 12.19 7.44
C ASP A 222 -4.98 12.20 7.20
N LEU A 223 -5.76 12.01 8.27
CA LEU A 223 -7.18 11.66 8.24
C LEU A 223 -8.08 12.85 8.61
N THR A 224 -9.25 12.86 7.98
CA THR A 224 -10.37 13.77 8.33
C THR A 224 -11.63 12.98 8.64
N GLU A 225 -12.63 13.63 9.25
CA GLU A 225 -13.95 13.02 9.52
C GLU A 225 -14.76 12.69 8.27
N GLN A 226 -14.32 13.17 7.11
CA GLN A 226 -15.00 12.91 5.83
C GLN A 226 -14.70 11.51 5.28
N VAL A 227 -13.71 10.83 5.84
CA VAL A 227 -13.37 9.47 5.44
C VAL A 227 -14.39 8.50 6.01
N ARG A 228 -15.11 7.77 5.16
CA ARG A 228 -16.04 6.72 5.62
C ARG A 228 -15.29 5.62 6.33
N GLY A 229 -15.74 5.27 7.53
CA GLY A 229 -15.07 4.26 8.35
C GLY A 229 -13.83 4.80 9.08
N LEU A 230 -13.76 6.10 9.35
CA LEU A 230 -12.66 6.74 10.08
C LEU A 230 -12.22 5.94 11.31
N PHE A 231 -13.16 5.57 12.18
CA PHE A 231 -12.82 4.83 13.41
C PHE A 231 -12.20 3.46 13.13
N SER A 232 -12.64 2.78 12.08
CA SER A 232 -12.08 1.49 11.68
C SER A 232 -10.69 1.61 11.10
N LEU A 233 -10.35 2.73 10.45
CA LEU A 233 -8.98 3.04 10.04
C LEU A 233 -8.09 3.37 11.25
N LEU A 234 -8.60 4.16 12.19
CA LEU A 234 -7.90 4.47 13.44
C LEU A 234 -7.61 3.21 14.27
N GLU A 235 -8.52 2.23 14.28
CA GLU A 235 -8.29 0.94 14.96
C GLU A 235 -7.12 0.15 14.38
N LEU A 236 -6.85 0.28 13.08
CA LEU A 236 -5.71 -0.35 12.42
C LEU A 236 -4.38 0.33 12.75
N CYS A 237 -4.40 1.57 13.23
CA CYS A 237 -3.19 2.33 13.51
C CYS A 237 -2.59 1.94 14.87
N ASP A 238 -1.27 1.98 14.94
CA ASP A 238 -0.51 1.76 16.18
C ASP A 238 -0.53 3.00 17.06
N GLU A 239 -0.46 4.18 16.44
CA GLU A 239 -0.43 5.48 17.09
C GLU A 239 -1.36 6.47 16.39
N ILE A 240 -1.96 7.36 17.18
CA ILE A 240 -2.83 8.42 16.71
C ILE A 240 -2.35 9.74 17.29
N TYR A 241 -1.93 10.67 16.46
CA TYR A 241 -1.55 12.02 16.86
C TYR A 241 -2.72 12.97 16.68
N SER A 242 -3.19 13.56 17.79
CA SER A 242 -4.30 14.53 17.78
C SER A 242 -3.79 15.94 18.05
N CYS A 243 -3.78 16.77 17.01
CA CYS A 243 -3.30 18.14 17.05
C CYS A 243 -4.35 19.05 17.71
N ILE A 244 -4.05 19.59 18.90
CA ILE A 244 -5.00 20.37 19.70
C ILE A 244 -4.46 21.80 19.86
N PRO A 245 -5.19 22.82 19.34
CA PRO A 245 -4.87 24.20 19.64
C PRO A 245 -5.06 24.51 21.13
N LYS A 246 -4.29 25.49 21.65
CA LYS A 246 -4.39 25.91 23.05
C LYS A 246 -5.56 26.88 23.27
N ASP A 247 -6.77 26.41 23.00
CA ASP A 247 -7.99 27.18 23.25
C ASP A 247 -9.08 26.30 23.90
N GLY A 248 -10.01 26.96 24.60
CA GLY A 248 -11.03 26.26 25.38
C GLY A 248 -12.04 25.50 24.51
N LEU A 249 -12.30 25.95 23.28
CA LEU A 249 -13.23 25.30 22.37
C LEU A 249 -12.64 24.00 21.81
N ALA A 250 -11.37 24.01 21.44
CA ALA A 250 -10.66 22.82 21.01
C ALA A 250 -10.60 21.75 22.11
N MET A 251 -10.34 22.17 23.35
CA MET A 251 -10.39 21.26 24.50
C MET A 251 -11.79 20.67 24.71
N ALA A 252 -12.85 21.48 24.57
CA ALA A 252 -14.22 20.99 24.67
C ALA A 252 -14.58 19.97 23.58
N LYS A 253 -14.12 20.18 22.34
CA LYS A 253 -14.28 19.22 21.23
C LYS A 253 -13.58 17.90 21.53
N MET A 254 -12.35 17.95 22.07
CA MET A 254 -11.64 16.75 22.46
C MET A 254 -12.38 15.98 23.56
N GLU A 255 -12.92 16.66 24.57
CA GLU A 255 -13.72 16.01 25.59
C GLU A 255 -15.02 15.38 25.04
N GLN A 256 -15.66 16.02 24.07
CA GLN A 256 -16.79 15.44 23.35
C GLN A 256 -16.39 14.20 22.55
N TYR A 257 -15.24 14.22 21.90
CA TYR A 257 -14.69 13.09 21.18
C TYR A 257 -14.41 11.90 22.11
N LYS A 258 -13.78 12.12 23.26
CA LYS A 258 -13.55 11.08 24.28
C LYS A 258 -14.87 10.43 24.73
N LYS A 259 -15.89 11.26 25.02
CA LYS A 259 -17.23 10.78 25.40
C LYS A 259 -17.89 9.98 24.26
N LEU A 260 -17.72 10.42 23.01
CA LEU A 260 -18.22 9.67 21.85
C LEU A 260 -17.58 8.30 21.77
N LEU A 261 -16.24 8.20 21.88
CA LEU A 261 -15.52 6.94 21.85
C LEU A 261 -16.00 5.96 22.94
N SER A 262 -16.20 6.46 24.15
CA SER A 262 -16.77 5.62 25.22
C SER A 262 -18.21 5.18 24.92
N HIS A 263 -19.02 6.06 24.35
CA HIS A 263 -20.40 5.72 23.99
C HIS A 263 -20.47 4.61 22.92
N ILE A 264 -19.58 4.66 21.92
CA ILE A 264 -19.51 3.66 20.83
C ILE A 264 -18.60 2.47 21.15
N LYS A 265 -18.10 2.36 22.38
CA LYS A 265 -17.22 1.27 22.87
C LYS A 265 -15.92 1.13 22.09
N LYS A 266 -15.26 2.24 21.83
CA LYS A 266 -13.96 2.33 21.16
C LYS A 266 -12.92 3.06 22.03
N GLU A 267 -12.96 2.81 23.34
CA GLU A 267 -12.02 3.41 24.30
C GLU A 267 -10.56 3.05 24.00
N ASP A 268 -10.33 1.92 23.37
CA ASP A 268 -8.97 1.49 22.97
C ASP A 268 -8.26 2.51 22.06
N LEU A 269 -9.04 3.31 21.28
CA LEU A 269 -8.47 4.38 20.48
C LEU A 269 -7.85 5.48 21.36
N LEU A 270 -8.35 5.70 22.57
CA LEU A 270 -7.81 6.70 23.49
C LEU A 270 -6.42 6.32 23.98
N SER A 271 -6.17 5.02 24.21
CA SER A 271 -4.84 4.53 24.64
C SER A 271 -3.77 4.73 23.58
N LYS A 272 -4.17 4.74 22.28
CA LYS A 272 -3.31 4.99 21.13
C LYS A 272 -3.19 6.49 20.78
N THR A 273 -4.03 7.36 21.40
CA THR A 273 -4.10 8.77 21.03
C THR A 273 -3.15 9.63 21.86
N LYS A 274 -2.24 10.30 21.17
CA LYS A 274 -1.27 11.25 21.73
C LYS A 274 -1.75 12.68 21.45
N GLU A 275 -2.02 13.43 22.50
CA GLU A 275 -2.47 14.82 22.40
C GLU A 275 -1.29 15.76 22.14
N CYS A 276 -1.23 16.31 20.93
CA CYS A 276 -0.20 17.25 20.51
C CYS A 276 -0.64 18.69 20.78
N LYS A 277 -0.13 19.30 21.87
CA LYS A 277 -0.39 20.72 22.19
C LYS A 277 0.51 21.61 21.33
N ILE A 278 -0.04 22.15 20.24
CA ILE A 278 0.73 22.88 19.24
C ILE A 278 1.13 24.25 19.78
N PRO A 279 2.43 24.61 19.77
CA PRO A 279 2.90 25.95 20.09
C PRO A 279 2.58 26.94 18.97
N VAL A 280 2.77 28.22 19.25
CA VAL A 280 2.79 29.26 18.22
C VAL A 280 4.17 29.30 17.62
N PHE A 281 4.30 28.97 16.34
CA PHE A 281 5.56 29.08 15.60
C PHE A 281 5.77 30.52 15.14
N LYS A 282 6.99 31.03 15.27
CA LYS A 282 7.36 32.37 14.83
C LYS A 282 7.66 32.42 13.34
N GLU A 283 8.30 31.37 12.84
CA GLU A 283 8.64 31.22 11.44
C GLU A 283 8.00 29.95 10.90
N PHE A 284 7.31 30.09 9.80
CA PHE A 284 6.68 28.97 9.10
C PHE A 284 7.04 29.02 7.63
N SER A 285 7.59 27.93 7.11
CA SER A 285 7.89 27.84 5.68
C SER A 285 6.60 27.52 4.89
N TYR A 286 6.42 28.19 3.78
CA TYR A 286 5.34 27.88 2.83
C TYR A 286 5.71 26.72 1.88
N GLN A 287 6.96 26.27 1.93
CA GLN A 287 7.46 25.18 1.07
C GLN A 287 7.61 23.90 1.90
N ALA A 288 6.81 22.88 1.60
CA ALA A 288 6.85 21.58 2.29
C ALA A 288 8.26 20.95 2.33
N ALA A 289 9.05 21.12 1.27
CA ALA A 289 10.42 20.61 1.19
C ALA A 289 11.38 21.20 2.26
N LEU A 290 11.00 22.32 2.88
CA LEU A 290 11.83 23.01 3.89
C LEU A 290 11.38 22.77 5.33
N TYR A 291 10.34 21.96 5.56
CA TYR A 291 9.79 21.74 6.92
C TYR A 291 10.83 21.17 7.88
N THR A 292 11.75 20.33 7.41
CA THR A 292 12.81 19.73 8.25
C THR A 292 13.87 20.71 8.77
N HIS A 293 13.82 21.98 8.36
CA HIS A 293 14.74 23.04 8.75
C HIS A 293 14.06 24.18 9.52
N THR A 294 12.92 23.91 10.16
CA THR A 294 12.09 24.91 10.82
C THR A 294 11.83 24.57 12.30
N GLU A 295 11.33 25.55 13.08
CA GLU A 295 10.85 25.31 14.45
C GLU A 295 9.81 24.17 14.52
N LEU A 296 9.11 23.90 13.41
CA LEU A 296 8.18 22.79 13.29
C LEU A 296 8.91 21.44 13.39
N ALA A 297 10.06 21.30 12.74
CA ALA A 297 10.85 20.06 12.82
C ALA A 297 11.35 19.81 14.24
N ASP A 298 11.83 20.83 14.93
CA ASP A 298 12.29 20.72 16.34
C ASP A 298 11.13 20.28 17.25
N TYR A 299 9.94 20.78 16.98
CA TYR A 299 8.73 20.38 17.72
C TYR A 299 8.37 18.93 17.45
N VAL A 300 8.37 18.49 16.18
CA VAL A 300 8.05 17.12 15.79
C VAL A 300 9.09 16.14 16.33
N GLN A 301 10.37 16.48 16.28
CA GLN A 301 11.43 15.66 16.90
C GLN A 301 11.18 15.44 18.39
N LYS A 302 10.85 16.50 19.13
CA LYS A 302 10.51 16.39 20.55
C LYS A 302 9.23 15.57 20.82
N LEU A 303 8.30 15.56 19.89
CA LEU A 303 7.13 14.65 19.99
C LEU A 303 7.55 13.19 19.88
N MET A 304 8.50 12.89 18.98
CA MET A 304 9.01 11.54 18.75
C MET A 304 9.95 11.07 19.87
N GLU A 305 10.81 11.94 20.40
CA GLU A 305 11.77 11.61 21.48
C GLU A 305 11.07 11.26 22.81
N LYS A 306 9.93 11.87 23.11
CA LYS A 306 9.14 11.53 24.30
C LYS A 306 8.58 10.10 24.28
N GLU A 307 8.59 9.46 23.13
CA GLU A 307 8.13 8.08 22.97
C GLU A 307 9.21 7.07 23.34
N GLU A 308 10.47 7.38 23.08
CA GLU A 308 11.60 6.52 23.42
C GLU A 308 11.89 6.49 24.95
N GLU A 309 11.38 7.48 25.70
CA GLU A 309 11.51 7.53 27.17
C GLU A 309 10.35 6.86 27.91
N ASP A 310 9.18 6.67 27.26
CA ASP A 310 7.95 6.07 27.85
C ASP A 310 7.79 4.57 27.48
N GLU A 311 8.63 3.99 26.59
CA GLU A 311 8.74 2.55 26.31
C GLU A 311 9.85 1.88 27.15
#